data_4ac6cecb2ec48885f1c27f2ed01fb5ef
#
_entry.id   4ac6cecb2ec48885f1c27f2ed01fb5ef
#
_cell.length_a   1.000
_cell.length_b   1.000
_cell.length_c   1.000
_cell.angle_alpha   90.00
_cell.angle_beta   90.00
_cell.angle_gamma   90.00
#
_symmetry.space_group_name_H-M   'P 1'
#
loop_
_entity.id
_entity.type
_entity.pdbx_description
1 polymer ?
#
loop_
_entity_poly.entity_id
_entity_poly.type
_entity_poly.pdbx_seq_one_letter_code
_entity_poly.pdbx_strand_id
1 'polypeptide(L)'
;MRQAVAMSVANQAKENMGFDITVEGVSEDDTIKRMFSEPMIMGWGSDSPMTSYMLYHSSNAGKTDWYNPEFYTSEKTDEYLNKAMNSLTIEDSYEWWQKAQWDGNTGTSMRGEAPWAFYVNMTHLYYVKDGLKIGNQRIHAHGQAWPLIANLEEWTWE
;
A
#
# COMPACT_ATOMS: atom_id res chain seq x y z
N MET A 1 12.55 -2.26 -9.90
CA MET A 1 12.38 -2.92 -8.58
C MET A 1 11.17 -3.86 -8.58
N ARG A 2 9.93 -3.42 -8.83
CA ARG A 2 8.73 -4.30 -8.83
C ARG A 2 8.89 -5.53 -9.73
N GLN A 3 9.39 -5.35 -10.95
CA GLN A 3 9.65 -6.47 -11.87
C GLN A 3 10.64 -7.50 -11.30
N ALA A 4 11.69 -7.07 -10.62
CA ALA A 4 12.64 -7.99 -9.99
C ALA A 4 11.98 -8.82 -8.87
N VAL A 5 11.09 -8.22 -8.08
CA VAL A 5 10.30 -8.94 -7.07
C VAL A 5 9.38 -9.94 -7.75
N ALA A 6 8.65 -9.54 -8.80
CA ALA A 6 7.78 -10.43 -9.56
C ALA A 6 8.55 -11.64 -10.14
N MET A 7 9.72 -11.40 -10.72
CA MET A 7 10.57 -12.47 -11.24
C MET A 7 11.06 -13.41 -10.14
N SER A 8 11.39 -12.88 -8.96
CA SER A 8 11.77 -13.72 -7.81
C SER A 8 10.62 -14.62 -7.36
N VAL A 9 9.41 -14.08 -7.30
CA VAL A 9 8.20 -14.85 -6.97
C VAL A 9 7.94 -15.93 -8.02
N ALA A 10 8.03 -15.58 -9.32
CA ALA A 10 7.83 -16.51 -10.42
C ALA A 10 8.83 -17.68 -10.37
N ASN A 11 10.12 -17.38 -10.13
CA ASN A 11 11.15 -18.41 -9.99
C ASN A 11 10.87 -19.34 -8.80
N GLN A 12 10.53 -18.79 -7.64
CA GLN A 12 10.21 -19.60 -6.46
C GLN A 12 8.95 -20.45 -6.66
N ALA A 13 7.92 -19.91 -7.33
CA ALA A 13 6.72 -20.65 -7.66
C ALA A 13 7.02 -21.83 -8.58
N LYS A 14 7.90 -21.64 -9.56
CA LYS A 14 8.35 -22.71 -10.44
C LYS A 14 9.16 -23.79 -9.71
N GLU A 15 10.14 -23.37 -8.92
CA GLU A 15 11.05 -24.28 -8.21
C GLU A 15 10.34 -25.11 -7.12
N ASN A 16 9.45 -24.49 -6.36
CA ASN A 16 8.83 -25.12 -5.19
C ASN A 16 7.45 -25.74 -5.47
N MET A 17 6.73 -25.25 -6.49
CA MET A 17 5.32 -25.60 -6.74
C MET A 17 5.08 -26.10 -8.17
N GLY A 18 6.04 -25.94 -9.07
CA GLY A 18 5.90 -26.31 -10.47
C GLY A 18 5.04 -25.36 -11.32
N PHE A 19 4.73 -24.16 -10.80
CA PHE A 19 3.96 -23.16 -11.53
C PHE A 19 4.84 -22.33 -12.44
N ASP A 20 4.50 -22.27 -13.72
CA ASP A 20 5.09 -21.34 -14.68
C ASP A 20 4.33 -20.01 -14.67
N ILE A 21 5.00 -18.96 -14.22
CA ILE A 21 4.46 -17.60 -14.17
C ILE A 21 5.26 -16.72 -15.13
N THR A 22 4.58 -16.12 -16.10
CA THR A 22 5.18 -15.11 -16.98
C THR A 22 5.09 -13.74 -16.33
N VAL A 23 6.22 -13.05 -16.25
CA VAL A 23 6.27 -11.67 -15.72
C VAL A 23 6.40 -10.69 -16.86
N GLU A 24 5.44 -9.78 -16.95
CA GLU A 24 5.40 -8.70 -17.93
C GLU A 24 5.59 -7.35 -17.26
N GLY A 25 6.45 -6.50 -17.83
CA GLY A 25 6.56 -5.08 -17.41
C GLY A 25 5.59 -4.25 -18.23
N VAL A 26 4.67 -3.57 -17.57
CA VAL A 26 3.63 -2.75 -18.22
C VAL A 26 3.73 -1.28 -17.80
N SER A 27 3.15 -0.38 -18.57
CA SER A 27 2.99 1.02 -18.22
C SER A 27 1.99 1.20 -17.07
N GLU A 28 1.98 2.37 -16.44
CA GLU A 28 0.99 2.70 -15.41
C GLU A 28 -0.44 2.68 -15.98
N ASP A 29 -0.64 3.25 -17.17
CA ASP A 29 -1.94 3.24 -17.85
C ASP A 29 -2.45 1.82 -18.14
N ASP A 30 -1.56 0.92 -18.53
CA ASP A 30 -1.92 -0.48 -18.78
C ASP A 30 -2.16 -1.22 -17.46
N THR A 31 -1.44 -0.88 -16.40
CA THR A 31 -1.69 -1.40 -15.05
C THR A 31 -3.12 -1.10 -14.61
N ILE A 32 -3.57 0.16 -14.74
CA ILE A 32 -4.93 0.58 -14.39
C ILE A 32 -5.98 -0.21 -15.16
N LYS A 33 -5.76 -0.48 -16.44
CA LYS A 33 -6.71 -1.23 -17.29
C LYS A 33 -6.78 -2.72 -16.92
N ARG A 34 -5.65 -3.30 -16.51
CA ARG A 34 -5.49 -4.75 -16.31
C ARG A 34 -5.68 -5.20 -14.86
N MET A 35 -5.56 -4.27 -13.88
CA MET A 35 -5.57 -4.59 -12.45
C MET A 35 -6.85 -5.25 -11.94
N PHE A 36 -7.95 -5.11 -12.67
CA PHE A 36 -9.23 -5.74 -12.32
C PHE A 36 -9.39 -7.17 -12.88
N SER A 37 -8.44 -7.65 -13.65
CA SER A 37 -8.54 -8.96 -14.32
C SER A 37 -7.27 -9.79 -14.23
N GLU A 38 -6.14 -9.19 -13.84
CA GLU A 38 -4.84 -9.85 -13.82
C GLU A 38 -4.11 -9.59 -12.49
N PRO A 39 -3.34 -10.57 -11.98
CA PRO A 39 -2.47 -10.34 -10.82
C PRO A 39 -1.43 -9.26 -11.12
N MET A 40 -1.33 -8.27 -10.26
CA MET A 40 -0.43 -7.14 -10.41
C MET A 40 0.42 -6.93 -9.17
N ILE A 41 1.68 -6.54 -9.34
CA ILE A 41 2.52 -6.03 -8.24
C ILE A 41 2.50 -4.51 -8.28
N MET A 42 1.91 -3.93 -7.27
CA MET A 42 1.80 -2.48 -7.14
C MET A 42 2.11 -2.04 -5.71
N GLY A 43 2.05 -0.77 -5.43
CA GLY A 43 2.27 -0.22 -4.10
C GLY A 43 1.38 0.98 -3.86
N TRP A 44 0.88 1.05 -2.66
CA TRP A 44 0.21 2.22 -2.15
C TRP A 44 1.09 2.89 -1.12
N GLY A 45 1.03 4.19 -1.08
CA GLY A 45 1.59 4.97 -0.02
C GLY A 45 0.57 6.03 0.36
N SER A 46 0.30 6.12 1.65
CA SER A 46 -0.54 7.16 2.20
C SER A 46 -0.15 7.39 3.65
N ASP A 47 -0.25 8.60 4.08
CA ASP A 47 -0.15 9.04 5.46
C ASP A 47 -1.52 9.10 6.15
N SER A 48 -2.56 8.61 5.46
CA SER A 48 -3.92 8.58 5.97
C SER A 48 -4.52 7.18 5.99
N PRO A 49 -5.15 6.76 7.10
CA PRO A 49 -5.90 5.51 7.20
C PRO A 49 -7.09 5.44 6.23
N MET A 50 -7.55 6.58 5.72
CA MET A 50 -8.62 6.66 4.72
C MET A 50 -8.34 5.85 3.46
N THR A 51 -7.06 5.61 3.13
CA THR A 51 -6.67 4.73 2.04
C THR A 51 -7.20 3.30 2.26
N SER A 52 -7.28 2.83 3.50
CA SER A 52 -7.88 1.52 3.80
C SER A 52 -9.37 1.48 3.44
N TYR A 53 -10.10 2.57 3.65
CA TYR A 53 -11.49 2.66 3.20
C TYR A 53 -11.59 2.57 1.67
N MET A 54 -10.73 3.30 0.96
CA MET A 54 -10.73 3.29 -0.49
C MET A 54 -10.43 1.91 -1.08
N LEU A 55 -9.47 1.21 -0.48
CA LEU A 55 -9.00 -0.09 -0.98
C LEU A 55 -9.89 -1.27 -0.59
N TYR A 56 -10.55 -1.21 0.58
CA TYR A 56 -11.18 -2.41 1.14
C TYR A 56 -12.68 -2.31 1.38
N HIS A 57 -13.29 -1.11 1.34
CA HIS A 57 -14.72 -1.01 1.53
C HIS A 57 -15.47 -1.57 0.31
N SER A 58 -16.45 -2.45 0.54
CA SER A 58 -17.21 -3.15 -0.51
C SER A 58 -17.86 -2.23 -1.53
N SER A 59 -18.27 -1.04 -1.11
CA SER A 59 -18.86 -0.05 -2.02
C SER A 59 -17.91 0.46 -3.11
N ASN A 60 -16.62 0.18 -2.98
CA ASN A 60 -15.58 0.55 -3.95
C ASN A 60 -15.19 -0.62 -4.87
N ALA A 61 -15.69 -1.82 -4.63
CA ALA A 61 -15.37 -2.99 -5.42
C ALA A 61 -15.73 -2.77 -6.90
N GLY A 62 -14.74 -2.95 -7.77
CA GLY A 62 -14.91 -2.79 -9.22
C GLY A 62 -15.14 -1.35 -9.69
N LYS A 63 -14.96 -0.33 -8.84
CA LYS A 63 -14.90 1.05 -9.30
C LYS A 63 -13.59 1.30 -10.03
N THR A 64 -13.62 2.23 -10.98
CA THR A 64 -12.43 2.66 -11.71
C THR A 64 -11.41 3.33 -10.79
N ASP A 65 -10.14 3.34 -11.21
CA ASP A 65 -9.07 4.14 -10.60
C ASP A 65 -8.63 3.71 -9.20
N TRP A 66 -7.92 2.61 -9.09
CA TRP A 66 -7.19 2.21 -7.89
C TRP A 66 -8.05 1.89 -6.64
N TYR A 67 -9.38 1.85 -6.76
CA TYR A 67 -10.28 1.53 -5.67
C TYR A 67 -10.65 0.05 -5.69
N ASN A 68 -10.30 -0.67 -4.60
CA ASN A 68 -10.69 -2.07 -4.39
C ASN A 68 -10.64 -2.92 -5.67
N PRO A 69 -9.48 -2.99 -6.34
CA PRO A 69 -9.36 -3.70 -7.63
C PRO A 69 -9.46 -5.22 -7.49
N GLU A 70 -9.25 -5.74 -6.29
CA GLU A 70 -9.38 -7.15 -5.93
C GLU A 70 -10.83 -7.60 -5.70
N PHE A 71 -11.80 -6.69 -5.81
CA PHE A 71 -13.22 -6.94 -5.55
C PHE A 71 -13.49 -7.49 -4.14
N TYR A 72 -12.66 -7.11 -3.18
CA TYR A 72 -12.84 -7.53 -1.79
C TYR A 72 -14.15 -7.02 -1.23
N THR A 73 -14.89 -7.92 -0.54
CA THR A 73 -16.14 -7.61 0.13
C THR A 73 -16.21 -8.31 1.47
N SER A 74 -16.49 -7.57 2.53
CA SER A 74 -16.64 -8.10 3.90
C SER A 74 -17.53 -7.17 4.70
N GLU A 75 -18.72 -7.63 5.07
CA GLU A 75 -19.67 -6.85 5.88
C GLU A 75 -19.03 -6.40 7.19
N LYS A 76 -18.21 -7.23 7.79
CA LYS A 76 -17.55 -6.92 9.06
C LYS A 76 -16.47 -5.86 8.91
N THR A 77 -15.67 -5.95 7.87
CA THR A 77 -14.68 -4.92 7.54
C THR A 77 -15.36 -3.60 7.20
N ASP A 78 -16.43 -3.62 6.41
CA ASP A 78 -17.22 -2.43 6.09
C ASP A 78 -17.78 -1.75 7.34
N GLU A 79 -18.32 -2.53 8.30
CA GLU A 79 -18.79 -2.01 9.58
C GLU A 79 -17.68 -1.23 10.30
N TYR A 80 -16.47 -1.80 10.39
CA TYR A 80 -15.34 -1.17 11.06
C TYR A 80 -14.86 0.07 10.32
N LEU A 81 -14.71 -0.01 9.00
CA LEU A 81 -14.31 1.12 8.17
C LEU A 81 -15.31 2.28 8.29
N ASN A 82 -16.62 1.99 8.28
CA ASN A 82 -17.66 2.98 8.46
C ASN A 82 -17.60 3.63 9.85
N LYS A 83 -17.39 2.85 10.91
CA LYS A 83 -17.22 3.39 12.27
C LYS A 83 -15.99 4.29 12.36
N ALA A 84 -14.87 3.88 11.77
CA ALA A 84 -13.65 4.68 11.73
C ALA A 84 -13.87 6.02 11.02
N MET A 85 -14.50 6.00 9.85
CA MET A 85 -14.79 7.20 9.06
C MET A 85 -15.77 8.16 9.73
N ASN A 86 -16.67 7.65 10.56
CA ASN A 86 -17.69 8.45 11.26
C ASN A 86 -17.33 8.75 12.73
N SER A 87 -16.12 8.46 13.18
CA SER A 87 -15.64 8.81 14.50
C SER A 87 -15.52 10.33 14.65
N LEU A 88 -15.83 10.84 15.83
CA LEU A 88 -15.82 12.30 16.09
C LEU A 88 -14.39 12.84 16.23
N THR A 89 -13.46 12.01 16.68
CA THR A 89 -12.05 12.36 16.81
C THR A 89 -11.17 11.33 16.08
N ILE A 90 -9.92 11.71 15.79
CA ILE A 90 -8.94 10.80 15.19
C ILE A 90 -8.63 9.66 16.17
N GLU A 91 -8.51 9.96 17.45
CA GLU A 91 -8.22 8.99 18.51
C GLU A 91 -9.31 7.93 18.62
N ASP A 92 -10.58 8.32 18.56
CA ASP A 92 -11.72 7.39 18.56
C ASP A 92 -11.75 6.48 17.32
N SER A 93 -11.17 6.93 16.21
CA SER A 93 -11.11 6.15 14.99
C SER A 93 -10.06 5.03 15.02
N TYR A 94 -9.01 5.14 15.87
CA TYR A 94 -7.89 4.20 15.85
C TYR A 94 -8.30 2.76 16.12
N GLU A 95 -9.18 2.54 17.09
CA GLU A 95 -9.68 1.21 17.41
C GLU A 95 -10.35 0.56 16.20
N TRP A 96 -11.14 1.31 15.47
CA TRP A 96 -11.88 0.81 14.32
C TRP A 96 -10.98 0.54 13.13
N TRP A 97 -9.99 1.39 12.85
CA TRP A 97 -8.96 1.11 11.84
C TRP A 97 -8.17 -0.16 12.16
N GLN A 98 -7.82 -0.38 13.43
CA GLN A 98 -7.13 -1.59 13.87
C GLN A 98 -8.00 -2.82 13.68
N LYS A 99 -9.28 -2.76 14.08
CA LYS A 99 -10.23 -3.88 13.90
C LYS A 99 -10.50 -4.19 12.43
N ALA A 100 -10.53 -3.19 11.56
CA ALA A 100 -10.66 -3.41 10.11
C ALA A 100 -9.45 -4.18 9.54
N GLN A 101 -8.28 -4.01 10.13
CA GLN A 101 -7.10 -4.79 9.76
C GLN A 101 -7.11 -6.19 10.39
N TRP A 102 -7.46 -6.29 11.69
CA TRP A 102 -7.53 -7.55 12.41
C TRP A 102 -8.30 -7.39 13.73
N ASP A 103 -9.43 -8.05 13.86
CA ASP A 103 -10.27 -8.03 15.07
C ASP A 103 -10.07 -9.24 16.00
N GLY A 104 -9.14 -10.13 15.68
CA GLY A 104 -8.91 -11.39 16.35
C GLY A 104 -9.43 -12.60 15.57
N ASN A 105 -10.28 -12.40 14.58
CA ASN A 105 -10.90 -13.44 13.76
C ASN A 105 -10.88 -13.15 12.27
N THR A 106 -11.14 -11.90 11.87
CA THR A 106 -11.20 -11.46 10.48
C THR A 106 -10.53 -10.10 10.28
N GLY A 107 -10.45 -9.61 9.06
CA GLY A 107 -9.89 -8.33 8.67
C GLY A 107 -8.93 -8.42 7.50
N THR A 108 -8.46 -7.28 7.01
CA THR A 108 -7.69 -7.16 5.76
C THR A 108 -6.21 -7.56 5.87
N SER A 109 -5.70 -7.80 7.07
CA SER A 109 -4.30 -8.19 7.25
C SER A 109 -4.01 -9.61 6.78
N MET A 110 -2.72 -9.97 6.69
CA MET A 110 -2.25 -11.33 6.37
C MET A 110 -2.71 -12.40 7.38
N ARG A 111 -3.17 -12.01 8.57
CA ARG A 111 -3.76 -12.92 9.56
C ARG A 111 -5.24 -13.18 9.34
N GLY A 112 -5.90 -12.30 8.61
CA GLY A 112 -7.31 -12.36 8.29
C GLY A 112 -7.56 -12.85 6.88
N GLU A 113 -8.32 -12.11 6.12
CA GLU A 113 -8.78 -12.47 4.77
C GLU A 113 -7.72 -12.21 3.69
N ALA A 114 -6.68 -11.43 4.00
CA ALA A 114 -5.51 -11.17 3.17
C ALA A 114 -5.87 -10.86 1.69
N PRO A 115 -6.69 -9.83 1.39
CA PRO A 115 -7.03 -9.48 0.01
C PRO A 115 -5.79 -9.10 -0.82
N TRP A 116 -4.69 -8.77 -0.16
CA TRP A 116 -3.39 -8.49 -0.75
C TRP A 116 -2.30 -9.40 -0.18
N ALA A 117 -1.37 -9.82 -1.03
CA ALA A 117 -0.11 -10.40 -0.59
C ALA A 117 0.88 -9.26 -0.33
N PHE A 118 1.08 -8.90 0.94
CA PHE A 118 2.02 -7.85 1.34
C PHE A 118 3.45 -8.37 1.30
N TYR A 119 4.30 -7.78 0.48
CA TYR A 119 5.69 -8.24 0.30
C TYR A 119 6.68 -7.46 1.14
N VAL A 120 6.76 -6.14 0.94
CA VAL A 120 7.79 -5.29 1.55
C VAL A 120 7.29 -3.87 1.78
N ASN A 121 7.81 -3.24 2.82
CA ASN A 121 7.81 -1.79 2.95
C ASN A 121 9.07 -1.25 2.27
N MET A 122 8.88 -0.38 1.29
CA MET A 122 10.01 0.19 0.55
C MET A 122 10.69 1.29 1.35
N THR A 123 12.01 1.27 1.39
CA THR A 123 12.82 2.36 1.92
C THR A 123 13.27 3.28 0.79
N HIS A 124 13.08 4.57 0.97
CA HIS A 124 13.62 5.57 0.06
C HIS A 124 15.11 5.79 0.36
N LEU A 125 15.93 5.70 -0.67
CA LEU A 125 17.37 5.94 -0.59
C LEU A 125 17.72 7.24 -1.30
N TYR A 126 18.45 8.09 -0.62
CA TYR A 126 18.92 9.36 -1.15
C TYR A 126 20.45 9.43 -1.05
N TYR A 127 21.06 10.02 -2.05
CA TYR A 127 22.49 10.33 -2.06
C TYR A 127 22.65 11.83 -1.95
N VAL A 128 23.37 12.25 -0.95
CA VAL A 128 23.70 13.67 -0.74
C VAL A 128 25.21 13.85 -0.83
N LYS A 129 25.63 15.05 -1.25
CA LYS A 129 27.07 15.38 -1.33
C LYS A 129 27.66 15.49 0.07
N ASP A 130 28.90 15.06 0.24
CA ASP A 130 29.63 15.19 1.49
C ASP A 130 29.66 16.65 1.93
N GLY A 131 29.45 16.87 3.23
CA GLY A 131 29.34 18.18 3.83
C GLY A 131 27.96 18.83 3.74
N LEU A 132 27.01 18.24 3.00
CA LEU A 132 25.62 18.70 3.02
C LEU A 132 24.86 18.07 4.18
N LYS A 133 24.38 18.88 5.10
CA LYS A 133 23.46 18.49 6.18
C LYS A 133 22.03 18.82 5.76
N ILE A 134 21.17 17.79 5.74
CA ILE A 134 19.80 17.87 5.23
C ILE A 134 18.75 18.12 6.32
N GLY A 135 19.18 18.50 7.53
CA GLY A 135 18.26 18.77 8.64
C GLY A 135 17.47 17.54 9.08
N ASN A 136 16.35 17.78 9.74
CA ASN A 136 15.45 16.74 10.23
C ASN A 136 14.49 16.30 9.16
N GLN A 137 14.72 15.11 8.59
CA GLN A 137 13.82 14.56 7.58
C GLN A 137 12.54 14.04 8.22
N ARG A 138 11.40 14.35 7.60
CA ARG A 138 10.09 13.84 8.02
C ARG A 138 9.91 12.40 7.55
N ILE A 139 9.29 11.59 8.40
CA ILE A 139 8.86 10.24 8.01
C ILE A 139 7.63 10.37 7.13
N HIS A 140 7.64 9.72 5.98
CA HIS A 140 6.51 9.69 5.06
C HIS A 140 6.34 8.32 4.43
N ALA A 141 5.12 7.97 4.09
CA ALA A 141 4.78 6.64 3.61
C ALA A 141 5.21 6.39 2.15
N HIS A 142 5.17 7.43 1.32
CA HIS A 142 5.47 7.27 -0.10
C HIS A 142 5.86 8.62 -0.71
N GLY A 143 7.00 8.86 -1.11
CA GLY A 143 7.59 10.10 -1.61
C GLY A 143 6.73 11.23 -2.22
N GLN A 144 5.44 11.07 -2.22
CA GLN A 144 4.51 12.04 -2.77
C GLN A 144 4.26 13.24 -1.86
N ALA A 145 4.15 13.00 -0.54
CA ALA A 145 3.79 14.05 0.41
C ALA A 145 5.00 14.89 0.89
N TRP A 146 6.14 14.23 1.07
CA TRP A 146 7.33 14.85 1.65
C TRP A 146 8.58 14.44 0.90
N PRO A 147 8.90 15.10 -0.23
CA PRO A 147 10.17 14.85 -0.91
C PRO A 147 11.35 15.26 -0.03
N LEU A 148 12.54 14.73 -0.33
CA LEU A 148 13.77 15.06 0.38
C LEU A 148 13.97 16.57 0.58
N ILE A 149 13.51 17.38 -0.36
CA ILE A 149 13.65 18.83 -0.37
C ILE A 149 12.54 19.56 0.41
N ALA A 150 11.65 18.86 1.11
CA ALA A 150 10.53 19.50 1.80
C ALA A 150 10.97 20.40 2.97
N ASN A 151 12.20 20.22 3.48
CA ASN A 151 12.81 21.03 4.53
C ASN A 151 14.10 21.69 4.06
N LEU A 152 14.13 22.14 2.83
CA LEU A 152 15.32 22.76 2.21
C LEU A 152 15.87 23.94 3.04
N GLU A 153 15.01 24.62 3.77
CA GLU A 153 15.36 25.72 4.68
C GLU A 153 16.24 25.29 5.88
N GLU A 154 16.26 24.00 6.21
CA GLU A 154 17.13 23.45 7.26
C GLU A 154 18.50 22.99 6.73
N TRP A 155 18.70 23.03 5.42
CA TRP A 155 19.91 22.50 4.81
C TRP A 155 21.09 23.46 5.02
N THR A 156 22.22 22.91 5.41
CA THR A 156 23.46 23.66 5.64
C THR A 156 24.66 22.93 5.08
N TRP A 157 25.73 23.68 4.83
CA TRP A 157 27.04 23.14 4.46
C TRP A 157 27.99 23.25 5.64
N GLU A 158 28.81 22.21 5.85
CA GLU A 158 29.98 22.26 6.72
C GLU A 158 31.19 22.72 5.98
#